data_97b94220ca96385d9fdd92392e671390
#
_entry.id   97b94220ca96385d9fdd92392e671390
#
_cell.length_a   1.000
_cell.length_b   1.000
_cell.length_c   1.000
_cell.angle_alpha   90.00
_cell.angle_beta   90.00
_cell.angle_gamma   90.00
#
_symmetry.space_group_name_H-M   'P 1'
#
loop_
_entity.id
_entity.type
_entity.pdbx_description
1 polymer ?
#
loop_
_entity_poly.entity_id
_entity_poly.type
_entity_poly.pdbx_seq_one_letter_code
_entity_poly.pdbx_strand_id
1 'polypeptide(L)'
;MSGDYKPMMPESVARKLVDLHLQTVAAARRAKNVTVTRLGYTFVVPPAVFAPSPFALAELVQAEVRLNDRVLDMGTGSGINGIVAAAVSSDVVAVDLSLDAVECASENATRNNVADRVSVFQSDIFSAVSGRFNLIIFDPPFRWFKPTDGHETGMADENYEGLRRFFTQVDKFLFPDGRILIAFSTIGDLEYLKFLIEQADFSFTELRRIDNVVQGVEVSHFAYRLIRKS
;
A
#
# COMPACT_ATOMS: atom_id res chain seq x y z
N MET A 1 -4.58 -4.76 22.62
CA MET A 1 -4.76 -3.41 23.20
C MET A 1 -5.72 -2.65 22.31
N SER A 2 -6.99 -2.56 22.69
CA SER A 2 -8.02 -1.77 21.99
C SER A 2 -8.05 -0.37 22.61
N GLY A 3 -7.07 0.44 22.29
CA GLY A 3 -7.11 1.87 22.62
C GLY A 3 -7.38 2.63 21.35
N ASP A 4 -8.36 3.55 21.38
CA ASP A 4 -8.63 4.45 20.27
C ASP A 4 -7.33 5.15 19.87
N TYR A 5 -7.00 5.10 18.58
CA TYR A 5 -5.87 5.81 18.02
C TYR A 5 -6.03 7.33 18.27
N LYS A 6 -4.96 7.95 18.72
CA LYS A 6 -4.87 9.41 18.83
C LYS A 6 -3.74 9.90 17.93
N PRO A 7 -3.99 10.90 17.07
CA PRO A 7 -2.95 11.46 16.22
C PRO A 7 -1.71 11.90 17.02
N MET A 8 -0.53 11.51 16.56
CA MET A 8 0.75 11.95 17.13
C MET A 8 1.17 13.32 16.59
N MET A 9 0.45 13.82 15.56
CA MET A 9 0.65 15.14 14.99
C MET A 9 -0.13 16.23 15.75
N PRO A 10 0.23 17.53 15.61
CA PRO A 10 -0.53 18.64 16.16
C PRO A 10 -1.99 18.65 15.66
N GLU A 11 -2.94 18.99 16.55
CA GLU A 11 -4.37 19.02 16.24
C GLU A 11 -4.71 19.93 15.05
N SER A 12 -4.02 21.07 14.91
CA SER A 12 -4.21 21.98 13.77
C SER A 12 -3.84 21.34 12.42
N VAL A 13 -2.86 20.43 12.41
CA VAL A 13 -2.48 19.65 11.23
C VAL A 13 -3.54 18.58 10.96
N ALA A 14 -3.93 17.84 11.99
CA ALA A 14 -4.96 16.80 11.87
C ALA A 14 -6.27 17.35 11.28
N ARG A 15 -6.73 18.53 11.73
CA ARG A 15 -7.93 19.19 11.16
C ARG A 15 -7.78 19.51 9.67
N LYS A 16 -6.65 20.04 9.23
CA LYS A 16 -6.40 20.32 7.79
C LYS A 16 -6.46 19.03 6.95
N LEU A 17 -5.97 17.93 7.49
CA LEU A 17 -6.00 16.64 6.80
C LEU A 17 -7.42 16.07 6.69
N VAL A 18 -8.31 16.33 7.66
CA VAL A 18 -9.75 16.01 7.54
C VAL A 18 -10.37 16.75 6.35
N ASP A 19 -10.15 18.07 6.26
CA ASP A 19 -10.70 18.87 5.16
C ASP A 19 -10.16 18.39 3.80
N LEU A 20 -8.86 18.09 3.71
CA LEU A 20 -8.23 17.55 2.51
C LEU A 20 -8.82 16.18 2.14
N HIS A 21 -9.10 15.33 3.12
CA HIS A 21 -9.74 14.02 2.90
C HIS A 21 -11.12 14.19 2.26
N LEU A 22 -11.98 15.01 2.84
CA LEU A 22 -13.34 15.22 2.33
C LEU A 22 -13.35 15.74 0.89
N GLN A 23 -12.43 16.66 0.55
CA GLN A 23 -12.28 17.16 -0.81
C GLN A 23 -11.77 16.09 -1.78
N THR A 24 -10.84 15.25 -1.35
CA THR A 24 -10.29 14.16 -2.16
C THR A 24 -11.36 13.12 -2.48
N VAL A 25 -12.15 12.71 -1.47
CA VAL A 25 -13.26 11.76 -1.62
C VAL A 25 -14.30 12.30 -2.59
N ALA A 26 -14.69 13.58 -2.45
CA ALA A 26 -15.65 14.21 -3.36
C ALA A 26 -15.17 14.24 -4.82
N ALA A 27 -13.88 14.41 -5.05
CA ALA A 27 -13.29 14.34 -6.39
C ALA A 27 -13.25 12.91 -6.93
N ALA A 28 -12.86 11.95 -6.10
CA ALA A 28 -12.73 10.54 -6.47
C ALA A 28 -14.09 9.91 -6.85
N ARG A 29 -15.18 10.25 -6.15
CA ARG A 29 -16.55 9.79 -6.47
C ARG A 29 -17.07 10.22 -7.86
N ARG A 30 -16.43 11.20 -8.49
CA ARG A 30 -16.73 11.65 -9.86
C ARG A 30 -15.86 10.98 -10.91
N ALA A 31 -14.92 10.16 -10.51
CA ALA A 31 -13.98 9.51 -11.42
C ALA A 31 -14.73 8.51 -12.33
N LYS A 32 -14.18 8.34 -13.54
CA LYS A 32 -14.54 7.26 -14.48
C LYS A 32 -13.41 6.23 -14.45
N ASN A 33 -13.56 5.15 -15.21
CA ASN A 33 -12.44 4.23 -15.45
C ASN A 33 -11.23 5.03 -15.93
N VAL A 34 -10.09 4.75 -15.31
CA VAL A 34 -8.81 5.39 -15.63
C VAL A 34 -7.90 4.34 -16.26
N THR A 35 -7.25 4.68 -17.37
CA THR A 35 -6.18 3.87 -17.94
C THR A 35 -4.85 4.53 -17.63
N VAL A 36 -3.96 3.79 -16.96
CA VAL A 36 -2.62 4.23 -16.58
C VAL A 36 -1.60 3.33 -17.27
N THR A 37 -0.61 3.91 -17.93
CA THR A 37 0.56 3.17 -18.44
C THR A 37 1.77 3.51 -17.60
N ARG A 38 2.44 2.48 -17.04
CA ARG A 38 3.63 2.66 -16.21
C ARG A 38 4.60 1.51 -16.40
N LEU A 39 5.89 1.81 -16.54
CA LEU A 39 6.96 0.83 -16.74
C LEU A 39 6.66 -0.17 -17.89
N GLY A 40 5.96 0.28 -18.94
CA GLY A 40 5.57 -0.55 -20.07
C GLY A 40 4.30 -1.39 -19.86
N TYR A 41 3.71 -1.38 -18.66
CA TYR A 41 2.46 -2.06 -18.32
C TYR A 41 1.26 -1.13 -18.42
N THR A 42 0.10 -1.68 -18.78
CA THR A 42 -1.16 -0.94 -18.88
C THR A 42 -2.16 -1.42 -17.84
N PHE A 43 -2.67 -0.49 -17.04
CA PHE A 43 -3.63 -0.74 -15.97
C PHE A 43 -4.95 -0.05 -16.31
N VAL A 44 -6.04 -0.80 -16.29
CA VAL A 44 -7.39 -0.25 -16.33
C VAL A 44 -7.96 -0.33 -14.92
N VAL A 45 -8.36 0.81 -14.37
CA VAL A 45 -8.77 0.94 -12.98
C VAL A 45 -10.20 1.46 -12.92
N PRO A 46 -11.15 0.66 -12.39
CA PRO A 46 -12.53 1.08 -12.23
C PRO A 46 -12.65 2.12 -11.09
N PRO A 47 -13.76 2.89 -11.04
CA PRO A 47 -13.98 3.90 -10.00
C PRO A 47 -13.97 3.37 -8.56
N ALA A 48 -14.29 2.09 -8.37
CA ALA A 48 -14.28 1.45 -7.04
C ALA A 48 -12.88 1.17 -6.51
N VAL A 49 -11.84 1.26 -7.35
CA VAL A 49 -10.44 0.99 -6.98
C VAL A 49 -9.64 2.28 -7.03
N PHE A 50 -8.76 2.49 -6.06
CA PHE A 50 -7.88 3.64 -6.05
C PHE A 50 -6.89 3.57 -7.23
N ALA A 51 -6.87 4.63 -8.05
CA ALA A 51 -5.94 4.68 -9.17
C ALA A 51 -4.49 4.86 -8.68
N PRO A 52 -3.50 4.19 -9.30
CA PRO A 52 -2.10 4.31 -8.90
C PRO A 52 -1.65 5.76 -8.89
N SER A 53 -1.11 6.20 -7.76
CA SER A 53 -0.52 7.52 -7.62
C SER A 53 0.73 7.65 -8.50
N PRO A 54 1.07 8.86 -9.00
CA PRO A 54 2.38 9.14 -9.58
C PRO A 54 3.55 8.84 -8.61
N PHE A 55 3.26 8.73 -7.32
CA PHE A 55 4.21 8.42 -6.25
C PHE A 55 4.23 6.94 -5.88
N ALA A 56 3.58 6.07 -6.66
CA ALA A 56 3.51 4.64 -6.40
C ALA A 56 4.90 4.00 -6.29
N LEU A 57 4.95 2.88 -5.56
CA LEU A 57 6.19 2.13 -5.31
C LEU A 57 6.77 1.44 -6.55
N ALA A 58 6.05 1.40 -7.66
CA ALA A 58 6.33 0.53 -8.81
C ALA A 58 7.80 0.55 -9.30
N GLU A 59 8.42 1.73 -9.42
CA GLU A 59 9.83 1.83 -9.84
C GLU A 59 10.80 1.29 -8.79
N LEU A 60 10.47 1.47 -7.52
CA LEU A 60 11.26 0.91 -6.42
C LEU A 60 11.05 -0.59 -6.32
N VAL A 61 9.83 -1.08 -6.55
CA VAL A 61 9.54 -2.53 -6.64
C VAL A 61 10.42 -3.17 -7.71
N GLN A 62 10.47 -2.59 -8.92
CA GLN A 62 11.33 -3.10 -9.99
C GLN A 62 12.81 -3.17 -9.60
N ALA A 63 13.30 -2.21 -8.82
CA ALA A 63 14.69 -2.15 -8.37
C ALA A 63 14.99 -3.09 -7.19
N GLU A 64 13.99 -3.36 -6.33
CA GLU A 64 14.16 -4.11 -5.09
C GLU A 64 13.87 -5.62 -5.22
N VAL A 65 13.04 -6.03 -6.21
CA VAL A 65 12.71 -7.45 -6.43
C VAL A 65 13.92 -8.20 -6.96
N ARG A 66 14.15 -9.40 -6.43
CA ARG A 66 15.19 -10.33 -6.86
C ARG A 66 14.59 -11.55 -7.56
N LEU A 67 15.35 -12.19 -8.42
CA LEU A 67 14.91 -13.32 -9.26
C LEU A 67 14.23 -14.47 -8.48
N ASN A 68 14.72 -14.77 -7.29
CA ASN A 68 14.23 -15.88 -6.47
C ASN A 68 13.37 -15.41 -5.27
N ASP A 69 12.93 -14.15 -5.27
CA ASP A 69 12.03 -13.67 -4.23
C ASP A 69 10.66 -14.32 -4.38
N ARG A 70 10.09 -14.78 -3.29
CA ARG A 70 8.66 -14.92 -3.12
C ARG A 70 8.13 -13.58 -2.64
N VAL A 71 7.22 -12.96 -3.40
CA VAL A 71 6.77 -11.59 -3.18
C VAL A 71 5.31 -11.57 -2.72
N LEU A 72 5.00 -10.74 -1.72
CA LEU A 72 3.63 -10.41 -1.33
C LEU A 72 3.35 -8.94 -1.63
N ASP A 73 2.33 -8.66 -2.43
CA ASP A 73 1.76 -7.33 -2.63
C ASP A 73 0.49 -7.21 -1.76
N MET A 74 0.63 -6.53 -0.62
CA MET A 74 -0.43 -6.35 0.37
C MET A 74 -1.24 -5.09 0.05
N GLY A 75 -2.57 -5.22 -0.07
CA GLY A 75 -3.43 -4.13 -0.51
C GLY A 75 -3.15 -3.77 -1.98
N THR A 76 -3.21 -4.77 -2.85
CA THR A 76 -2.71 -4.70 -4.23
C THR A 76 -3.44 -3.67 -5.11
N GLY A 77 -4.69 -3.31 -4.78
CA GLY A 77 -5.49 -2.35 -5.52
C GLY A 77 -5.61 -2.70 -7.00
N SER A 78 -4.99 -1.90 -7.87
CA SER A 78 -4.97 -2.15 -9.32
C SER A 78 -4.01 -3.27 -9.76
N GLY A 79 -3.25 -3.87 -8.85
CA GLY A 79 -2.24 -4.88 -9.15
C GLY A 79 -0.87 -4.34 -9.55
N ILE A 80 -0.67 -3.02 -9.52
CA ILE A 80 0.52 -2.40 -10.12
C ILE A 80 1.83 -2.93 -9.53
N ASN A 81 1.95 -3.04 -8.23
CA ASN A 81 3.20 -3.46 -7.59
C ASN A 81 3.45 -4.96 -7.82
N GLY A 82 2.43 -5.81 -7.66
CA GLY A 82 2.52 -7.24 -7.92
C GLY A 82 2.86 -7.56 -9.38
N ILE A 83 2.23 -6.87 -10.35
CA ILE A 83 2.50 -7.04 -11.78
C ILE A 83 3.92 -6.62 -12.14
N VAL A 84 4.40 -5.50 -11.60
CA VAL A 84 5.79 -5.06 -11.79
C VAL A 84 6.77 -6.04 -11.14
N ALA A 85 6.47 -6.57 -9.96
CA ALA A 85 7.28 -7.60 -9.32
C ALA A 85 7.38 -8.87 -10.17
N ALA A 86 6.32 -9.25 -10.86
CA ALA A 86 6.27 -10.41 -11.73
C ALA A 86 7.13 -10.29 -13.01
N ALA A 87 7.71 -9.12 -13.29
CA ALA A 87 8.73 -8.97 -14.33
C ALA A 87 10.04 -9.71 -13.96
N VAL A 88 10.30 -9.87 -12.68
CA VAL A 88 11.54 -10.45 -12.13
C VAL A 88 11.26 -11.75 -11.37
N SER A 89 10.26 -11.76 -10.47
CA SER A 89 9.86 -12.94 -9.69
C SER A 89 8.81 -13.78 -10.45
N SER A 90 8.90 -15.10 -10.31
CA SER A 90 7.88 -16.04 -10.79
C SER A 90 6.88 -16.48 -9.71
N ASP A 91 7.02 -16.00 -8.47
CA ASP A 91 6.16 -16.36 -7.32
C ASP A 91 5.69 -15.07 -6.62
N VAL A 92 4.60 -14.51 -7.14
CA VAL A 92 3.98 -13.29 -6.60
C VAL A 92 2.58 -13.61 -6.09
N VAL A 93 2.33 -13.23 -4.84
CA VAL A 93 1.01 -13.25 -4.23
C VAL A 93 0.53 -11.81 -4.09
N ALA A 94 -0.67 -11.50 -4.56
CA ALA A 94 -1.27 -10.18 -4.49
C ALA A 94 -2.62 -10.29 -3.76
N VAL A 95 -2.81 -9.52 -2.70
CA VAL A 95 -4.03 -9.62 -1.89
C VAL A 95 -4.64 -8.25 -1.63
N ASP A 96 -5.96 -8.23 -1.50
CA ASP A 96 -6.72 -7.04 -1.11
C ASP A 96 -7.93 -7.43 -0.26
N LEU A 97 -8.41 -6.51 0.56
CA LEU A 97 -9.65 -6.65 1.30
C LEU A 97 -10.86 -6.51 0.37
N SER A 98 -10.77 -5.65 -0.65
CA SER A 98 -11.83 -5.35 -1.60
C SER A 98 -11.88 -6.39 -2.73
N LEU A 99 -13.05 -6.97 -2.97
CA LEU A 99 -13.28 -7.85 -4.13
C LEU A 99 -13.13 -7.10 -5.46
N ASP A 100 -13.53 -5.83 -5.53
CA ASP A 100 -13.33 -5.00 -6.72
C ASP A 100 -11.84 -4.84 -7.06
N ALA A 101 -10.98 -4.70 -6.04
CA ALA A 101 -9.54 -4.63 -6.22
C ALA A 101 -8.95 -5.98 -6.66
N VAL A 102 -9.41 -7.09 -6.10
CA VAL A 102 -9.01 -8.45 -6.50
C VAL A 102 -9.35 -8.70 -7.97
N GLU A 103 -10.56 -8.35 -8.40
CA GLU A 103 -10.99 -8.48 -9.80
C GLU A 103 -10.14 -7.59 -10.71
N CYS A 104 -9.99 -6.31 -10.36
CA CYS A 104 -9.16 -5.35 -11.09
C CYS A 104 -7.71 -5.82 -11.26
N ALA A 105 -7.07 -6.29 -10.19
CA ALA A 105 -5.70 -6.79 -10.22
C ALA A 105 -5.57 -8.05 -11.10
N SER A 106 -6.53 -8.97 -11.02
CA SER A 106 -6.57 -10.20 -11.83
C SER A 106 -6.71 -9.89 -13.34
N GLU A 107 -7.60 -8.97 -13.68
CA GLU A 107 -7.76 -8.51 -15.07
C GLU A 107 -6.50 -7.82 -15.59
N ASN A 108 -5.87 -6.97 -14.77
CA ASN A 108 -4.64 -6.28 -15.13
C ASN A 108 -3.45 -7.25 -15.23
N ALA A 109 -3.37 -8.30 -14.40
CA ALA A 109 -2.35 -9.34 -14.53
C ALA A 109 -2.51 -10.10 -15.86
N THR A 110 -3.74 -10.42 -16.25
CA THR A 110 -4.05 -11.03 -17.54
C THR A 110 -3.70 -10.12 -18.71
N ARG A 111 -4.10 -8.85 -18.66
CA ARG A 111 -3.82 -7.83 -19.68
C ARG A 111 -2.33 -7.65 -19.94
N ASN A 112 -1.52 -7.80 -18.90
CA ASN A 112 -0.07 -7.61 -18.97
C ASN A 112 0.71 -8.95 -19.14
N ASN A 113 0.03 -10.07 -19.38
CA ASN A 113 0.61 -11.39 -19.63
C ASN A 113 1.51 -11.90 -18.47
N VAL A 114 1.06 -11.69 -17.21
CA VAL A 114 1.75 -12.16 -16.01
C VAL A 114 0.84 -12.99 -15.08
N ALA A 115 -0.36 -13.33 -15.51
CA ALA A 115 -1.34 -14.06 -14.70
C ALA A 115 -0.85 -15.47 -14.28
N ASP A 116 0.11 -16.02 -14.97
CA ASP A 116 0.78 -17.29 -14.63
C ASP A 116 1.79 -17.16 -13.46
N ARG A 117 2.17 -15.96 -13.09
CA ARG A 117 3.15 -15.64 -12.05
C ARG A 117 2.57 -14.88 -10.86
N VAL A 118 1.34 -14.38 -10.96
CA VAL A 118 0.67 -13.58 -9.93
C VAL A 118 -0.61 -14.28 -9.48
N SER A 119 -0.62 -14.77 -8.23
CA SER A 119 -1.83 -15.32 -7.59
C SER A 119 -2.57 -14.18 -6.88
N VAL A 120 -3.79 -13.84 -7.34
CA VAL A 120 -4.59 -12.76 -6.77
C VAL A 120 -5.79 -13.33 -6.01
N PHE A 121 -5.99 -12.92 -4.74
CA PHE A 121 -7.14 -13.35 -3.95
C PHE A 121 -7.48 -12.38 -2.81
N GLN A 122 -8.70 -12.51 -2.27
CA GLN A 122 -9.15 -11.67 -1.17
C GLN A 122 -8.48 -12.07 0.16
N SER A 123 -7.98 -11.09 0.90
CA SER A 123 -7.46 -11.26 2.26
C SER A 123 -7.61 -9.99 3.08
N ASP A 124 -8.04 -10.13 4.32
CA ASP A 124 -7.94 -9.06 5.32
C ASP A 124 -6.58 -9.15 5.99
N ILE A 125 -5.65 -8.30 5.54
CA ILE A 125 -4.24 -8.37 5.86
C ILE A 125 -3.72 -9.80 5.59
N PHE A 126 -3.29 -10.54 6.58
CA PHE A 126 -2.71 -11.89 6.42
C PHE A 126 -3.73 -13.03 6.61
N SER A 127 -5.04 -12.76 6.72
CA SER A 127 -6.04 -13.77 7.12
C SER A 127 -6.12 -14.98 6.18
N ALA A 128 -5.88 -14.79 4.88
CA ALA A 128 -5.85 -15.85 3.87
C ALA A 128 -4.45 -16.13 3.32
N VAL A 129 -3.42 -15.40 3.80
CA VAL A 129 -2.05 -15.54 3.33
C VAL A 129 -1.35 -16.69 4.04
N SER A 130 -0.55 -17.47 3.31
CA SER A 130 0.23 -18.59 3.86
C SER A 130 1.70 -18.55 3.43
N GLY A 131 2.55 -19.14 4.28
CA GLY A 131 3.99 -19.20 4.04
C GLY A 131 4.72 -17.90 4.36
N ARG A 132 6.00 -17.83 3.96
CA ARG A 132 6.87 -16.67 4.18
C ARG A 132 7.29 -16.07 2.85
N PHE A 133 7.69 -14.79 2.89
CA PHE A 133 8.06 -13.98 1.74
C PHE A 133 9.46 -13.40 1.93
N ASN A 134 10.17 -13.22 0.81
CA ASN A 134 11.46 -12.51 0.78
C ASN A 134 11.25 -11.01 0.68
N LEU A 135 10.16 -10.60 0.02
CA LEU A 135 9.74 -9.21 -0.09
C LEU A 135 8.25 -9.09 0.16
N ILE A 136 7.87 -8.21 1.08
CA ILE A 136 6.49 -7.77 1.27
C ILE A 136 6.41 -6.30 0.83
N ILE A 137 5.49 -6.00 -0.08
CA ILE A 137 5.22 -4.65 -0.56
C ILE A 137 3.92 -4.22 0.08
N PHE A 138 3.88 -3.02 0.65
CA PHE A 138 2.68 -2.48 1.25
C PHE A 138 2.56 -0.98 0.97
N ASP A 139 1.52 -0.61 0.26
CA ASP A 139 1.11 0.79 0.05
C ASP A 139 -0.23 1.01 0.77
N PRO A 140 -0.19 1.17 2.12
CA PRO A 140 -1.41 1.21 2.92
C PRO A 140 -2.20 2.49 2.69
N PRO A 141 -3.50 2.51 3.05
CA PRO A 141 -4.23 3.74 3.23
C PRO A 141 -3.53 4.66 4.24
N PHE A 142 -3.28 5.94 3.88
CA PHE A 142 -2.51 6.84 4.74
C PHE A 142 -3.33 7.48 5.85
N ARG A 143 -4.67 7.50 5.73
CA ARG A 143 -5.57 8.24 6.60
C ARG A 143 -6.22 7.33 7.62
N TRP A 144 -6.40 7.82 8.85
CA TRP A 144 -6.98 7.08 9.99
C TRP A 144 -8.48 7.23 10.14
N PHE A 145 -9.17 7.81 9.15
CA PHE A 145 -10.60 8.05 9.20
C PHE A 145 -11.38 6.76 8.95
N LYS A 146 -12.63 6.76 9.43
CA LYS A 146 -13.55 5.69 9.11
C LYS A 146 -14.00 5.79 7.65
N PRO A 147 -13.71 4.79 6.81
CA PRO A 147 -14.23 4.77 5.46
C PRO A 147 -15.76 4.64 5.49
N THR A 148 -16.46 5.37 4.61
CA THR A 148 -17.93 5.36 4.52
C THR A 148 -18.42 4.43 3.42
N ASP A 149 -17.57 4.03 2.49
CA ASP A 149 -17.86 3.09 1.39
C ASP A 149 -16.58 2.38 0.91
N GLY A 150 -16.74 1.43 -0.03
CA GLY A 150 -15.62 0.65 -0.57
C GLY A 150 -14.55 1.48 -1.28
N HIS A 151 -14.93 2.62 -1.86
CA HIS A 151 -13.98 3.53 -2.50
C HIS A 151 -13.06 4.22 -1.48
N GLU A 152 -13.58 4.60 -0.34
CA GLU A 152 -12.79 5.21 0.74
C GLU A 152 -11.86 4.20 1.44
N THR A 153 -12.17 2.89 1.39
CA THR A 153 -11.33 1.84 1.96
C THR A 153 -9.90 1.83 1.37
N GLY A 154 -9.73 2.21 0.11
CA GLY A 154 -8.42 2.38 -0.51
C GLY A 154 -7.64 3.64 -0.04
N MET A 155 -8.28 4.54 0.70
CA MET A 155 -7.70 5.82 1.14
C MET A 155 -7.62 5.97 2.66
N ALA A 156 -8.44 5.22 3.41
CA ALA A 156 -8.56 5.36 4.85
C ALA A 156 -8.66 4.00 5.54
N ASP A 157 -8.02 3.91 6.71
CA ASP A 157 -7.96 2.76 7.60
C ASP A 157 -8.37 3.24 9.00
N GLU A 158 -9.60 2.96 9.43
CA GLU A 158 -10.14 3.46 10.69
C GLU A 158 -9.18 3.17 11.86
N ASN A 159 -8.72 4.23 12.51
CA ASN A 159 -7.77 4.15 13.62
C ASN A 159 -6.47 3.38 13.31
N TYR A 160 -6.08 3.29 12.04
CA TYR A 160 -4.95 2.46 11.57
C TYR A 160 -5.04 1.00 12.02
N GLU A 161 -6.23 0.42 12.05
CA GLU A 161 -6.41 -0.95 12.53
C GLU A 161 -5.69 -1.96 11.63
N GLY A 162 -5.83 -1.85 10.32
CA GLY A 162 -5.15 -2.69 9.35
C GLY A 162 -3.63 -2.54 9.42
N LEU A 163 -3.13 -1.30 9.50
CA LEU A 163 -1.70 -1.01 9.62
C LEU A 163 -1.11 -1.60 10.92
N ARG A 164 -1.80 -1.47 12.05
CA ARG A 164 -1.39 -2.08 13.34
C ARG A 164 -1.34 -3.60 13.25
N ARG A 165 -2.38 -4.20 12.65
CA ARG A 165 -2.45 -5.66 12.47
C ARG A 165 -1.34 -6.15 11.56
N PHE A 166 -1.00 -5.40 10.51
CA PHE A 166 0.13 -5.69 9.65
C PHE A 166 1.41 -5.80 10.47
N PHE A 167 1.79 -4.76 11.21
CA PHE A 167 3.03 -4.76 12.01
C PHE A 167 3.03 -5.79 13.16
N THR A 168 1.88 -6.14 13.72
CA THR A 168 1.77 -7.18 14.75
C THR A 168 2.02 -8.58 14.20
N GLN A 169 1.76 -8.81 12.91
CA GLN A 169 1.74 -10.14 12.30
C GLN A 169 2.89 -10.39 11.32
N VAL A 170 3.43 -9.34 10.69
CA VAL A 170 4.33 -9.43 9.52
C VAL A 170 5.57 -10.30 9.77
N ASP A 171 6.07 -10.33 10.99
CA ASP A 171 7.24 -11.15 11.33
C ASP A 171 7.05 -12.64 11.05
N LYS A 172 5.82 -13.16 11.19
CA LYS A 172 5.48 -14.56 10.91
C LYS A 172 5.54 -14.90 9.42
N PHE A 173 5.33 -13.89 8.56
CA PHE A 173 5.23 -14.02 7.11
C PHE A 173 6.48 -13.54 6.37
N LEU A 174 7.49 -13.09 7.07
CA LEU A 174 8.75 -12.65 6.47
C LEU A 174 9.86 -13.68 6.73
N PHE A 175 10.63 -14.03 5.70
CA PHE A 175 11.87 -14.83 5.91
C PHE A 175 12.86 -14.07 6.81
N PRO A 176 13.81 -14.76 7.47
CA PRO A 176 14.77 -14.10 8.38
C PRO A 176 15.53 -12.93 7.73
N ASP A 177 15.92 -13.08 6.46
CA ASP A 177 16.61 -12.08 5.63
C ASP A 177 15.65 -11.30 4.71
N GLY A 178 14.35 -11.45 4.94
CA GLY A 178 13.31 -10.78 4.17
C GLY A 178 13.25 -9.28 4.49
N ARG A 179 12.62 -8.54 3.58
CA ARG A 179 12.47 -7.10 3.67
C ARG A 179 11.06 -6.65 3.33
N ILE A 180 10.70 -5.48 3.82
CA ILE A 180 9.42 -4.83 3.52
C ILE A 180 9.70 -3.54 2.75
N LEU A 181 8.94 -3.30 1.70
CA LEU A 181 8.89 -2.03 0.99
C LEU A 181 7.55 -1.37 1.30
N ILE A 182 7.57 -0.25 2.00
CA ILE A 182 6.35 0.45 2.41
C ILE A 182 6.34 1.89 1.92
N ALA A 183 5.20 2.34 1.37
CA ALA A 183 4.94 3.75 1.11
C ALA A 183 4.17 4.39 2.26
N PHE A 184 4.37 5.68 2.45
CA PHE A 184 3.54 6.48 3.34
C PHE A 184 3.62 7.96 2.97
N SER A 185 2.75 8.77 3.58
CA SER A 185 2.69 10.21 3.27
C SER A 185 2.37 11.02 4.51
N THR A 186 2.77 12.30 4.50
CA THR A 186 2.33 13.28 5.51
C THR A 186 0.83 13.64 5.43
N ILE A 187 0.09 13.07 4.46
CA ILE A 187 -1.39 13.08 4.49
C ILE A 187 -1.91 12.17 5.61
N GLY A 188 -1.10 11.22 6.07
CA GLY A 188 -1.33 10.41 7.26
C GLY A 188 -0.40 10.80 8.42
N ASP A 189 -0.43 10.01 9.49
CA ASP A 189 0.41 10.20 10.65
C ASP A 189 1.74 9.46 10.50
N LEU A 190 2.72 10.13 9.92
CA LEU A 190 4.04 9.56 9.65
C LEU A 190 4.79 9.17 10.94
N GLU A 191 4.60 9.92 12.02
CA GLU A 191 5.25 9.60 13.30
C GLU A 191 4.63 8.32 13.90
N TYR A 192 3.34 8.12 13.70
CA TYR A 192 2.70 6.86 14.11
C TYR A 192 3.19 5.66 13.29
N LEU A 193 3.40 5.81 11.98
CA LEU A 193 4.04 4.75 11.18
C LEU A 193 5.42 4.41 11.74
N LYS A 194 6.28 5.42 12.01
CA LYS A 194 7.62 5.19 12.56
C LYS A 194 7.57 4.50 13.92
N PHE A 195 6.62 4.90 14.77
CA PHE A 195 6.37 4.23 16.04
C PHE A 195 6.03 2.75 15.85
N LEU A 196 5.13 2.41 14.92
CA LEU A 196 4.77 1.00 14.64
C LEU A 196 5.95 0.18 14.10
N ILE A 197 6.76 0.76 13.22
CA ILE A 197 7.99 0.13 12.71
C ILE A 197 8.93 -0.22 13.87
N GLU A 198 9.13 0.72 14.79
CA GLU A 198 10.00 0.53 15.94
C GLU A 198 9.47 -0.52 16.91
N GLN A 199 8.16 -0.51 17.21
CA GLN A 199 7.49 -1.50 18.06
C GLN A 199 7.53 -2.92 17.48
N ALA A 200 7.59 -3.04 16.17
CA ALA A 200 7.71 -4.33 15.47
C ALA A 200 9.16 -4.80 15.29
N ASP A 201 10.12 -4.11 15.89
CA ASP A 201 11.55 -4.41 15.85
C ASP A 201 12.19 -4.37 14.46
N PHE A 202 11.70 -3.43 13.62
CA PHE A 202 12.29 -3.11 12.33
C PHE A 202 13.11 -1.82 12.38
N SER A 203 14.17 -1.77 11.57
CA SER A 203 14.83 -0.54 11.15
C SER A 203 14.36 -0.15 9.75
N PHE A 204 14.43 1.14 9.40
CA PHE A 204 14.04 1.61 8.08
C PHE A 204 15.14 2.44 7.41
N THR A 205 15.18 2.35 6.10
CA THR A 205 15.97 3.21 5.22
C THR A 205 15.02 3.95 4.29
N GLU A 206 15.11 5.27 4.23
CA GLU A 206 14.39 6.07 3.25
C GLU A 206 15.00 5.84 1.86
N LEU A 207 14.21 5.31 0.94
CA LEU A 207 14.62 5.05 -0.45
C LEU A 207 14.23 6.19 -1.37
N ARG A 208 13.10 6.85 -1.09
CA ARG A 208 12.56 7.95 -1.88
C ARG A 208 11.77 8.90 -1.01
N ARG A 209 11.90 10.20 -1.33
CA ARG A 209 11.01 11.27 -0.87
C ARG A 209 10.60 12.11 -2.07
N ILE A 210 9.32 12.46 -2.14
CA ILE A 210 8.77 13.36 -3.15
C ILE A 210 7.90 14.38 -2.42
N ASP A 211 8.27 15.66 -2.55
CA ASP A 211 7.52 16.77 -1.98
C ASP A 211 6.64 17.41 -3.07
N ASN A 212 5.41 17.70 -2.74
CA ASN A 212 4.46 18.38 -3.63
C ASN A 212 3.45 19.20 -2.83
N VAL A 213 2.58 19.91 -3.55
CA VAL A 213 1.46 20.64 -2.95
C VAL A 213 0.16 20.04 -3.44
N VAL A 214 -0.66 19.57 -2.52
CA VAL A 214 -2.00 19.02 -2.80
C VAL A 214 -3.03 19.96 -2.22
N GLN A 215 -3.81 20.64 -3.08
CA GLN A 215 -4.85 21.59 -2.67
C GLN A 215 -4.34 22.67 -1.68
N GLY A 216 -3.13 23.18 -1.92
CA GLY A 216 -2.52 24.20 -1.08
C GLY A 216 -1.87 23.69 0.23
N VAL A 217 -1.86 22.36 0.43
CA VAL A 217 -1.18 21.72 1.57
C VAL A 217 0.13 21.12 1.07
N GLU A 218 1.25 21.44 1.73
CA GLU A 218 2.53 20.78 1.49
C GLU A 218 2.45 19.32 1.95
N VAL A 219 2.78 18.40 1.05
CA VAL A 219 2.71 16.96 1.26
C VAL A 219 4.02 16.32 0.84
N SER A 220 4.55 15.46 1.69
CA SER A 220 5.68 14.60 1.37
C SER A 220 5.23 13.15 1.29
N HIS A 221 5.63 12.47 0.22
CA HIS A 221 5.45 11.01 0.06
C HIS A 221 6.79 10.34 0.24
N PHE A 222 6.80 9.27 1.01
CA PHE A 222 8.00 8.50 1.34
C PHE A 222 7.86 7.06 0.89
N ALA A 223 8.98 6.46 0.54
CA ALA A 223 9.12 5.01 0.43
C ALA A 223 10.28 4.56 1.31
N TYR A 224 10.01 3.57 2.16
CA TYR A 224 10.98 3.00 3.08
C TYR A 224 11.20 1.52 2.78
N ARG A 225 12.46 1.08 2.91
CA ARG A 225 12.79 -0.33 3.04
C ARG A 225 12.99 -0.64 4.52
N LEU A 226 12.26 -1.65 5.00
CA LEU A 226 12.38 -2.12 6.38
C LEU A 226 13.12 -3.45 6.41
N ILE A 227 13.98 -3.61 7.40
CA ILE A 227 14.66 -4.88 7.73
C ILE A 227 14.59 -5.08 9.24
N ARG A 228 14.63 -6.33 9.70
CA ARG A 228 14.69 -6.61 11.14
C ARG A 228 15.93 -5.96 11.76
N LYS A 229 15.76 -5.48 12.98
CA LYS A 229 16.92 -5.09 13.80
C LYS A 229 17.73 -6.36 14.14
N SER A 230 19.05 -6.21 14.15
CA SER A 230 20.01 -7.30 14.48
C SER A 230 20.06 -7.50 15.98
#